data_ace95fd5cbf2fdec7fa4a798987b978c
#
_entry.id   ace95fd5cbf2fdec7fa4a798987b978c
#
_cell.length_a   1.000
_cell.length_b   1.000
_cell.length_c   1.000
_cell.angle_alpha   90.00
_cell.angle_beta   90.00
_cell.angle_gamma   90.00
#
_symmetry.space_group_name_H-M   'P 1'
#
loop_
_entity.id
_entity.type
_entity.pdbx_description
1 polymer ?
#
loop_
_entity_poly.entity_id
_entity_poly.type
_entity_poly.pdbx_seq_one_letter_code
_entity_poly.pdbx_strand_id
1 'polypeptide(L)'
;IGKTGSKIGGKDIDQWIVNYFIPGNNYVSNLLKAEEIKCKLSSSTIKYENKYPIKLFTEQNQENDFYISKEILEKILIENNFLNHLNSLLKDLLNQARGKFCTVDDLNAIILVGGGTQIPLIKEWITKNISKIQIKSPPPIESIALGALAMTPGVKIKDILNKGLSIRLFNKREQKHFWHPIFSKGQTWPTENPYKLILQASKNNQKIFEIIIGETQKERAYDVIFENGLPKLSEVQN
;
A
#
# COMPACT_ATOMS: atom_id res chain seq x y z
N ILE A 1 -12.09 2.36 10.27
CA ILE A 1 -11.39 1.52 9.27
C ILE A 1 -10.27 2.35 8.67
N GLY A 2 -9.06 1.79 8.60
CA GLY A 2 -7.90 2.38 7.96
C GLY A 2 -7.55 1.66 6.65
N LYS A 3 -6.89 2.34 5.72
CA LYS A 3 -6.36 1.76 4.47
C LYS A 3 -5.01 2.38 4.14
N THR A 4 -4.04 1.55 3.85
CA THR A 4 -2.72 1.96 3.37
C THR A 4 -2.23 1.01 2.29
N GLY A 5 -1.18 1.37 1.58
CA GLY A 5 -0.59 0.54 0.54
C GLY A 5 0.78 1.03 0.11
N SER A 6 1.56 0.12 -0.44
CA SER A 6 2.85 0.39 -1.07
C SER A 6 2.85 -0.11 -2.50
N LYS A 7 3.76 0.41 -3.31
CA LYS A 7 4.03 -0.09 -4.67
C LYS A 7 4.94 -1.33 -4.67
N ILE A 8 5.43 -1.76 -3.51
CA ILE A 8 6.31 -2.93 -3.38
C ILE A 8 5.49 -4.21 -3.36
N GLY A 9 5.83 -5.13 -4.23
CA GLY A 9 5.16 -6.43 -4.35
C GLY A 9 6.09 -7.57 -4.76
N GLY A 10 5.54 -8.70 -5.17
CA GLY A 10 6.29 -9.87 -5.58
C GLY A 10 7.31 -9.63 -6.69
N LYS A 11 6.97 -8.78 -7.67
CA LYS A 11 7.86 -8.44 -8.79
C LYS A 11 9.10 -7.64 -8.36
N ASP A 12 8.97 -6.79 -7.34
CA ASP A 12 10.12 -6.06 -6.79
C ASP A 12 11.08 -7.04 -6.11
N ILE A 13 10.54 -8.01 -5.39
CA ILE A 13 11.34 -9.07 -4.75
C ILE A 13 12.07 -9.90 -5.81
N ASP A 14 11.41 -10.24 -6.93
CA ASP A 14 12.03 -10.95 -8.05
C ASP A 14 13.21 -10.15 -8.61
N GLN A 15 13.02 -8.86 -8.81
CA GLN A 15 14.09 -7.96 -9.27
C GLN A 15 15.24 -7.87 -8.25
N TRP A 16 14.96 -7.83 -6.95
CA TRP A 16 15.98 -7.80 -5.91
C TRP A 16 16.78 -9.11 -5.88
N ILE A 17 16.14 -10.26 -6.11
CA ILE A 17 16.83 -11.55 -6.23
C ILE A 17 17.79 -11.52 -7.43
N VAL A 18 17.33 -11.07 -8.60
CA VAL A 18 18.18 -10.95 -9.79
C VAL A 18 19.34 -10.00 -9.53
N ASN A 19 19.07 -8.81 -8.98
CA ASN A 19 20.09 -7.79 -8.71
C ASN A 19 21.13 -8.23 -7.66
N TYR A 20 20.77 -9.11 -6.73
CA TYR A 20 21.70 -9.66 -5.74
C TYR A 20 22.81 -10.48 -6.41
N PHE A 21 22.48 -11.21 -7.46
CA PHE A 21 23.45 -12.05 -8.19
C PHE A 21 24.04 -11.33 -9.41
N ILE A 22 23.24 -10.54 -10.13
CA ILE A 22 23.64 -9.83 -11.34
C ILE A 22 23.08 -8.41 -11.29
N PRO A 23 23.82 -7.46 -10.70
CA PRO A 23 23.37 -6.07 -10.56
C PRO A 23 23.00 -5.42 -11.89
N GLY A 24 21.86 -4.73 -11.91
CA GLY A 24 21.36 -4.01 -13.10
C GLY A 24 20.69 -4.86 -14.17
N ASN A 25 20.65 -6.18 -13.99
CA ASN A 25 20.02 -7.07 -14.98
C ASN A 25 18.48 -7.06 -14.84
N ASN A 26 17.79 -6.85 -15.98
CA ASN A 26 16.33 -6.78 -16.06
C ASN A 26 15.76 -7.78 -17.08
N TYR A 27 16.47 -8.84 -17.39
CA TYR A 27 15.98 -9.85 -18.35
C TYR A 27 14.75 -10.55 -17.81
N VAL A 28 13.69 -10.58 -18.63
CA VAL A 28 12.41 -11.22 -18.27
C VAL A 28 12.61 -12.70 -17.89
N SER A 29 13.51 -13.42 -18.60
CA SER A 29 13.86 -14.80 -18.26
C SER A 29 14.43 -14.96 -16.86
N ASN A 30 15.26 -14.03 -16.41
CA ASN A 30 15.83 -14.04 -15.07
C ASN A 30 14.77 -13.71 -14.00
N LEU A 31 13.86 -12.78 -14.29
CA LEU A 31 12.75 -12.46 -13.38
C LEU A 31 11.81 -13.66 -13.19
N LEU A 32 11.51 -14.41 -14.25
CA LEU A 32 10.69 -15.63 -14.16
C LEU A 32 11.37 -16.71 -13.30
N LYS A 33 12.68 -16.89 -13.46
CA LYS A 33 13.46 -17.83 -12.63
C LYS A 33 13.53 -17.38 -11.17
N ALA A 34 13.63 -16.06 -10.93
CA ALA A 34 13.58 -15.50 -9.59
C ALA A 34 12.20 -15.68 -8.93
N GLU A 35 11.12 -15.50 -9.68
CA GLU A 35 9.76 -15.78 -9.20
C GLU A 35 9.58 -17.25 -8.81
N GLU A 36 10.00 -18.18 -9.67
CA GLU A 36 9.92 -19.60 -9.41
C GLU A 36 10.66 -19.98 -8.12
N ILE A 37 11.91 -19.53 -7.97
CA ILE A 37 12.71 -19.87 -6.79
C ILE A 37 12.16 -19.20 -5.52
N LYS A 38 11.66 -17.94 -5.61
CA LYS A 38 10.98 -17.25 -4.51
C LYS A 38 9.78 -18.05 -4.02
N CYS A 39 8.91 -18.51 -4.94
CA CYS A 39 7.75 -19.33 -4.61
C CYS A 39 8.16 -20.64 -3.94
N LYS A 40 9.19 -21.30 -4.47
CA LYS A 40 9.74 -22.53 -3.89
C LYS A 40 10.25 -22.29 -2.46
N LEU A 41 11.06 -21.26 -2.23
CA LEU A 41 11.60 -20.92 -0.91
C LEU A 41 10.52 -20.51 0.10
N SER A 42 9.38 -20.02 -0.37
CA SER A 42 8.24 -19.66 0.49
C SER A 42 7.47 -20.87 1.03
N SER A 43 7.70 -22.07 0.51
CA SER A 43 7.07 -23.30 1.00
C SER A 43 7.56 -23.66 2.40
N SER A 44 6.62 -24.09 3.26
CA SER A 44 6.91 -24.56 4.61
C SER A 44 7.70 -25.86 4.66
N THR A 45 7.66 -26.66 3.59
CA THR A 45 8.36 -27.96 3.50
C THR A 45 9.87 -27.82 3.30
N ILE A 46 10.35 -26.66 2.89
CA ILE A 46 11.76 -26.42 2.62
C ILE A 46 12.49 -26.04 3.91
N LYS A 47 13.59 -26.74 4.19
CA LYS A 47 14.46 -26.41 5.33
C LYS A 47 15.22 -25.12 5.07
N TYR A 48 15.48 -24.36 6.13
CA TYR A 48 16.10 -23.04 6.10
C TYR A 48 17.49 -23.03 5.45
N GLU A 49 18.28 -24.05 5.74
CA GLU A 49 19.68 -24.17 5.33
C GLU A 49 19.89 -24.71 3.91
N ASN A 50 18.82 -25.26 3.29
CA ASN A 50 18.94 -25.86 1.97
C ASN A 50 19.17 -24.80 0.89
N LYS A 51 20.27 -25.01 0.13
CA LYS A 51 20.60 -24.20 -1.05
C LYS A 51 20.01 -24.80 -2.30
N TYR A 52 19.41 -23.95 -3.13
CA TYR A 52 18.79 -24.33 -4.40
C TYR A 52 19.49 -23.61 -5.54
N PRO A 53 19.78 -24.31 -6.65
CA PRO A 53 20.37 -23.67 -7.82
C PRO A 53 19.36 -22.73 -8.49
N ILE A 54 19.84 -21.60 -8.93
CA ILE A 54 19.15 -20.66 -9.81
C ILE A 54 20.09 -20.31 -10.96
N LYS A 55 19.62 -20.52 -12.20
CA LYS A 55 20.39 -20.24 -13.41
C LYS A 55 19.97 -18.90 -13.97
N LEU A 56 20.90 -17.96 -14.07
CA LEU A 56 20.63 -16.62 -14.56
C LEU A 56 21.54 -16.28 -15.75
N PHE A 57 21.00 -15.55 -16.70
CA PHE A 57 21.72 -15.04 -17.86
C PHE A 57 22.41 -13.72 -17.54
N THR A 58 23.70 -13.64 -17.84
CA THR A 58 24.48 -12.41 -17.75
C THR A 58 24.23 -11.52 -18.99
N GLU A 59 24.77 -10.30 -18.96
CA GLU A 59 24.69 -9.37 -20.11
C GLU A 59 25.35 -9.94 -21.38
N GLN A 60 26.30 -10.86 -21.24
CA GLN A 60 26.94 -11.55 -22.34
C GLN A 60 26.14 -12.76 -22.83
N ASN A 61 24.90 -12.90 -22.37
CA ASN A 61 23.99 -14.01 -22.68
C ASN A 61 24.55 -15.40 -22.29
N GLN A 62 25.41 -15.43 -21.27
CA GLN A 62 25.93 -16.67 -20.68
C GLN A 62 25.09 -17.07 -19.48
N GLU A 63 24.71 -18.33 -19.39
CA GLU A 63 23.98 -18.88 -18.25
C GLU A 63 24.97 -19.25 -17.14
N ASN A 64 24.78 -18.65 -15.97
CA ASN A 64 25.60 -18.92 -14.77
C ASN A 64 24.73 -19.55 -13.68
N ASP A 65 25.31 -20.51 -12.97
CA ASP A 65 24.69 -21.17 -11.82
C ASP A 65 24.99 -20.40 -10.53
N PHE A 66 23.94 -19.99 -9.85
CA PHE A 66 23.99 -19.39 -8.52
C PHE A 66 23.22 -20.27 -7.54
N TYR A 67 23.43 -20.04 -6.25
CA TYR A 67 22.74 -20.80 -5.19
C TYR A 67 22.05 -19.84 -4.23
N ILE A 68 20.79 -20.12 -3.92
CA ILE A 68 19.97 -19.31 -3.01
C ILE A 68 19.34 -20.21 -1.94
N SER A 69 19.24 -19.69 -0.72
CA SER A 69 18.55 -20.31 0.43
C SER A 69 17.49 -19.35 0.99
N LYS A 70 16.70 -19.82 1.96
CA LYS A 70 15.81 -18.94 2.71
C LYS A 70 16.56 -17.80 3.41
N GLU A 71 17.72 -18.11 3.97
CA GLU A 71 18.61 -17.13 4.61
C GLU A 71 19.05 -16.02 3.65
N ILE A 72 19.46 -16.40 2.42
CA ILE A 72 19.84 -15.42 1.40
C ILE A 72 18.61 -14.58 0.98
N LEU A 73 17.44 -15.20 0.82
CA LEU A 73 16.22 -14.45 0.50
C LEU A 73 15.87 -13.44 1.59
N GLU A 74 15.96 -13.82 2.85
CA GLU A 74 15.73 -12.92 3.98
C GLU A 74 16.75 -11.77 4.02
N LYS A 75 18.02 -12.07 3.77
CA LYS A 75 19.08 -11.05 3.64
C LYS A 75 18.73 -10.04 2.55
N ILE A 76 18.31 -10.51 1.36
CA ILE A 76 17.89 -9.65 0.25
C ILE A 76 16.73 -8.74 0.68
N LEU A 77 15.72 -9.27 1.36
CA LEU A 77 14.58 -8.48 1.84
C LEU A 77 14.99 -7.41 2.86
N ILE A 78 15.90 -7.76 3.78
CA ILE A 78 16.40 -6.83 4.79
C ILE A 78 17.24 -5.71 4.15
N GLU A 79 18.17 -6.05 3.25
CA GLU A 79 19.02 -5.09 2.54
C GLU A 79 18.20 -4.10 1.68
N ASN A 80 17.07 -4.53 1.14
CA ASN A 80 16.14 -3.67 0.42
C ASN A 80 15.11 -2.96 1.33
N ASN A 81 15.35 -2.89 2.64
CA ASN A 81 14.52 -2.20 3.62
C ASN A 81 13.04 -2.67 3.65
N PHE A 82 12.76 -3.89 3.22
CA PHE A 82 11.38 -4.39 3.09
C PHE A 82 10.62 -4.37 4.42
N LEU A 83 11.26 -4.77 5.53
CA LEU A 83 10.63 -4.72 6.86
C LEU A 83 10.35 -3.30 7.33
N ASN A 84 11.18 -2.32 6.97
CA ASN A 84 10.94 -0.92 7.28
C ASN A 84 9.71 -0.38 6.53
N HIS A 85 9.50 -0.81 5.29
CA HIS A 85 8.28 -0.49 4.55
C HIS A 85 7.03 -1.08 5.22
N LEU A 86 7.09 -2.35 5.66
CA LEU A 86 5.98 -2.97 6.41
C LEU A 86 5.70 -2.24 7.73
N ASN A 87 6.74 -1.86 8.47
CA ASN A 87 6.60 -1.09 9.71
C ASN A 87 5.93 0.27 9.46
N SER A 88 6.30 0.97 8.39
CA SER A 88 5.68 2.24 8.02
C SER A 88 4.19 2.08 7.70
N LEU A 89 3.84 1.06 6.90
CA LEU A 89 2.45 0.77 6.56
C LEU A 89 1.61 0.41 7.80
N LEU A 90 2.17 -0.41 8.70
CA LEU A 90 1.49 -0.77 9.96
C LEU A 90 1.27 0.48 10.83
N LYS A 91 2.28 1.33 10.95
CA LYS A 91 2.18 2.59 11.71
C LYS A 91 1.10 3.51 11.14
N ASP A 92 1.05 3.66 9.82
CA ASP A 92 0.02 4.46 9.15
C ASP A 92 -1.38 3.92 9.39
N LEU A 93 -1.57 2.58 9.31
CA LEU A 93 -2.83 1.92 9.60
C LEU A 93 -3.28 2.16 11.05
N LEU A 94 -2.37 1.99 12.01
CA LEU A 94 -2.67 2.19 13.42
C LEU A 94 -3.00 3.64 13.73
N ASN A 95 -2.33 4.60 13.10
CA ASN A 95 -2.64 6.01 13.25
C ASN A 95 -4.06 6.34 12.71
N GLN A 96 -4.42 5.78 11.54
CA GLN A 96 -5.78 5.95 11.00
C GLN A 96 -6.84 5.31 11.90
N ALA A 97 -6.54 4.15 12.50
CA ALA A 97 -7.44 3.48 13.42
C ALA A 97 -7.65 4.30 14.71
N ARG A 98 -6.58 4.84 15.30
CA ARG A 98 -6.64 5.71 16.48
C ARG A 98 -7.51 6.95 16.23
N GLY A 99 -7.40 7.57 15.05
CA GLY A 99 -8.27 8.68 14.65
C GLY A 99 -9.76 8.30 14.57
N LYS A 100 -10.09 7.01 14.65
CA LYS A 100 -11.46 6.48 14.68
C LYS A 100 -11.77 5.76 16.02
N PHE A 101 -11.00 6.03 17.05
CA PHE A 101 -11.12 5.44 18.39
C PHE A 101 -10.94 3.92 18.42
N CYS A 102 -10.22 3.34 17.45
CA CYS A 102 -9.88 1.93 17.41
C CYS A 102 -8.40 1.72 17.76
N THR A 103 -8.13 0.73 18.58
CA THR A 103 -6.78 0.32 19.00
C THR A 103 -6.44 -1.07 18.47
N VAL A 104 -5.22 -1.54 18.72
CA VAL A 104 -4.81 -2.91 18.37
C VAL A 104 -5.64 -3.95 19.16
N ASP A 105 -6.03 -3.61 20.40
CA ASP A 105 -6.79 -4.51 21.26
C ASP A 105 -8.24 -4.74 20.78
N ASP A 106 -8.74 -3.86 19.91
CA ASP A 106 -10.06 -4.00 19.29
C ASP A 106 -10.05 -4.93 18.05
N LEU A 107 -8.87 -5.40 17.63
CA LEU A 107 -8.74 -6.29 16.48
C LEU A 107 -9.06 -7.74 16.86
N ASN A 108 -10.00 -8.35 16.16
CA ASN A 108 -10.41 -9.73 16.40
C ASN A 108 -9.55 -10.74 15.66
N ALA A 109 -9.05 -10.41 14.48
CA ALA A 109 -8.22 -11.28 13.66
C ALA A 109 -7.39 -10.51 12.63
N ILE A 110 -6.29 -11.12 12.21
CA ILE A 110 -5.49 -10.72 11.05
C ILE A 110 -5.72 -11.76 9.97
N ILE A 111 -6.12 -11.33 8.78
CA ILE A 111 -6.34 -12.21 7.63
C ILE A 111 -5.23 -11.96 6.63
N LEU A 112 -4.42 -12.99 6.36
CA LEU A 112 -3.31 -12.93 5.41
C LEU A 112 -3.76 -13.45 4.04
N VAL A 113 -3.72 -12.59 3.01
CA VAL A 113 -4.09 -12.93 1.63
C VAL A 113 -2.98 -12.54 0.65
N GLY A 114 -2.92 -13.23 -0.48
CA GLY A 114 -1.91 -13.03 -1.51
C GLY A 114 -0.64 -13.87 -1.29
N GLY A 115 0.01 -14.29 -2.39
CA GLY A 115 1.16 -15.19 -2.37
C GLY A 115 2.36 -14.68 -1.55
N GLY A 116 2.57 -13.37 -1.50
CA GLY A 116 3.65 -12.75 -0.71
C GLY A 116 3.58 -13.04 0.78
N THR A 117 2.38 -13.28 1.32
CA THR A 117 2.21 -13.61 2.75
C THR A 117 2.75 -14.99 3.12
N GLN A 118 3.11 -15.80 2.15
CA GLN A 118 3.74 -17.11 2.39
C GLN A 118 5.23 -17.01 2.73
N ILE A 119 5.86 -15.88 2.44
CA ILE A 119 7.28 -15.65 2.76
C ILE A 119 7.47 -15.74 4.29
N PRO A 120 8.37 -16.63 4.79
CA PRO A 120 8.55 -16.88 6.21
C PRO A 120 8.80 -15.61 7.02
N LEU A 121 9.70 -14.76 6.56
CA LEU A 121 10.04 -13.49 7.20
C LEU A 121 8.82 -12.58 7.44
N ILE A 122 7.83 -12.59 6.54
CA ILE A 122 6.60 -11.78 6.71
C ILE A 122 5.75 -12.37 7.85
N LYS A 123 5.62 -13.69 7.91
CA LYS A 123 4.87 -14.35 9.00
C LYS A 123 5.51 -14.09 10.36
N GLU A 124 6.83 -14.19 10.45
CA GLU A 124 7.59 -13.89 11.66
C GLU A 124 7.43 -12.43 12.07
N TRP A 125 7.55 -11.51 11.10
CA TRP A 125 7.36 -10.08 11.35
C TRP A 125 5.96 -9.77 11.90
N ILE A 126 4.89 -10.37 11.34
CA ILE A 126 3.52 -10.19 11.83
C ILE A 126 3.38 -10.72 13.24
N THR A 127 3.85 -11.95 13.50
CA THR A 127 3.77 -12.58 14.83
C THR A 127 4.52 -11.76 15.88
N LYS A 128 5.66 -11.18 15.53
CA LYS A 128 6.45 -10.33 16.43
C LYS A 128 5.77 -9.00 16.76
N ASN A 129 5.14 -8.36 15.78
CA ASN A 129 4.57 -7.01 15.96
C ASN A 129 3.12 -7.04 16.49
N ILE A 130 2.38 -8.14 16.26
CA ILE A 130 0.96 -8.24 16.62
C ILE A 130 0.70 -9.62 17.24
N SER A 131 1.40 -9.94 18.32
CA SER A 131 1.44 -11.28 18.94
C SER A 131 0.15 -11.75 19.61
N LYS A 132 -0.77 -10.84 19.96
CA LYS A 132 -1.98 -11.16 20.74
C LYS A 132 -3.20 -11.49 19.87
N ILE A 133 -3.11 -11.33 18.54
CA ILE A 133 -4.26 -11.43 17.66
C ILE A 133 -4.19 -12.71 16.84
N GLN A 134 -5.35 -13.37 16.71
CA GLN A 134 -5.45 -14.59 15.89
C GLN A 134 -5.11 -14.31 14.43
N ILE A 135 -4.10 -15.00 13.88
CA ILE A 135 -3.75 -14.95 12.47
C ILE A 135 -4.54 -16.02 11.73
N LYS A 136 -5.32 -15.60 10.72
CA LYS A 136 -6.04 -16.48 9.79
C LYS A 136 -5.38 -16.41 8.42
N SER A 137 -5.02 -17.57 7.87
CA SER A 137 -4.42 -17.70 6.55
C SER A 137 -5.32 -18.57 5.68
N PRO A 138 -6.35 -17.99 5.04
CA PRO A 138 -7.11 -18.71 4.02
C PRO A 138 -6.20 -19.06 2.84
N PRO A 139 -6.63 -19.90 1.86
CA PRO A 139 -5.83 -20.18 0.67
C PRO A 139 -5.36 -18.87 0.02
N PRO A 140 -4.03 -18.54 0.07
CA PRO A 140 -3.60 -17.14 -0.16
C PRO A 140 -3.80 -16.66 -1.60
N ILE A 141 -3.71 -17.57 -2.57
CA ILE A 141 -3.82 -17.25 -4.01
C ILE A 141 -5.29 -17.19 -4.41
N GLU A 142 -6.10 -18.13 -3.94
CA GLU A 142 -7.50 -18.31 -4.32
C GLU A 142 -8.44 -17.33 -3.59
N SER A 143 -8.02 -16.79 -2.46
CA SER A 143 -8.87 -15.95 -1.60
C SER A 143 -9.50 -14.76 -2.32
N ILE A 144 -8.79 -14.14 -3.28
CA ILE A 144 -9.32 -13.02 -4.06
C ILE A 144 -10.43 -13.48 -4.98
N ALA A 145 -10.23 -14.60 -5.70
CA ALA A 145 -11.23 -15.17 -6.59
C ALA A 145 -12.45 -15.68 -5.82
N LEU A 146 -12.23 -16.35 -4.68
CA LEU A 146 -13.31 -16.80 -3.79
C LEU A 146 -14.10 -15.61 -3.21
N GLY A 147 -13.39 -14.54 -2.84
CA GLY A 147 -14.02 -13.30 -2.39
C GLY A 147 -14.87 -12.66 -3.49
N ALA A 148 -14.39 -12.62 -4.73
CA ALA A 148 -15.15 -12.11 -5.86
C ALA A 148 -16.42 -12.94 -6.13
N LEU A 149 -16.34 -14.27 -6.03
CA LEU A 149 -17.51 -15.16 -6.16
C LEU A 149 -18.52 -14.97 -5.02
N ALA A 150 -18.07 -14.59 -3.83
CA ALA A 150 -18.95 -14.30 -2.69
C ALA A 150 -19.68 -12.95 -2.84
N MET A 151 -19.27 -12.09 -3.78
CA MET A 151 -19.96 -10.83 -4.09
C MET A 151 -21.19 -11.09 -4.95
N THR A 152 -22.26 -11.57 -4.32
CA THR A 152 -23.53 -11.79 -4.98
C THR A 152 -24.31 -10.48 -5.19
N PRO A 153 -25.31 -10.43 -6.11
CA PRO A 153 -26.20 -9.28 -6.26
C PRO A 153 -26.83 -8.87 -4.91
N GLY A 154 -26.70 -7.60 -4.55
CA GLY A 154 -27.19 -7.05 -3.27
C GLY A 154 -26.11 -6.79 -2.22
N VAL A 155 -24.88 -7.32 -2.38
CA VAL A 155 -23.77 -6.96 -1.51
C VAL A 155 -23.29 -5.53 -1.82
N LYS A 156 -23.41 -4.64 -0.84
CA LYS A 156 -22.88 -3.27 -0.94
C LYS A 156 -21.45 -3.24 -0.45
N ILE A 157 -20.52 -2.89 -1.32
CA ILE A 157 -19.12 -2.69 -0.96
C ILE A 157 -18.95 -1.24 -0.51
N LYS A 158 -18.49 -1.05 0.73
CA LYS A 158 -18.01 0.24 1.22
C LYS A 158 -16.51 0.16 1.32
N ASP A 159 -15.82 0.96 0.53
CA ASP A 159 -14.37 1.13 0.59
C ASP A 159 -14.02 2.47 1.22
N ILE A 160 -12.75 2.77 1.37
CA ILE A 160 -12.24 4.06 1.82
C ILE A 160 -11.18 4.57 0.86
N LEU A 161 -11.14 5.87 0.70
CA LEU A 161 -10.12 6.51 -0.13
C LEU A 161 -8.76 6.43 0.57
N ASN A 162 -7.75 5.88 -0.11
CA ASN A 162 -6.37 5.82 0.36
C ASN A 162 -5.60 7.12 0.13
N LYS A 163 -6.16 8.04 -0.67
CA LYS A 163 -5.64 9.38 -0.92
C LYS A 163 -6.78 10.37 -0.95
N GLY A 164 -6.51 11.61 -0.59
CA GLY A 164 -7.45 12.72 -0.78
C GLY A 164 -7.49 13.16 -2.24
N LEU A 165 -8.62 13.69 -2.66
CA LEU A 165 -8.81 14.32 -3.98
C LEU A 165 -9.11 15.81 -3.80
N SER A 166 -8.42 16.65 -4.55
CA SER A 166 -8.59 18.10 -4.55
C SER A 166 -8.74 18.64 -5.96
N ILE A 167 -9.45 19.73 -6.10
CA ILE A 167 -9.58 20.50 -7.34
C ILE A 167 -8.77 21.78 -7.26
N ARG A 168 -8.06 22.13 -8.33
CA ARG A 168 -7.33 23.39 -8.41
C ARG A 168 -8.27 24.52 -8.80
N LEU A 169 -8.42 25.50 -7.93
CA LEU A 169 -9.23 26.68 -8.14
C LEU A 169 -8.37 27.95 -8.16
N PHE A 170 -8.90 29.03 -8.73
CA PHE A 170 -8.26 30.34 -8.75
C PHE A 170 -8.97 31.31 -7.81
N ASN A 171 -8.21 31.86 -6.85
CA ASN A 171 -8.71 32.89 -5.95
C ASN A 171 -8.50 34.26 -6.58
N LYS A 172 -9.59 34.92 -7.01
CA LYS A 172 -9.55 36.26 -7.64
C LYS A 172 -9.03 37.36 -6.73
N ARG A 173 -9.21 37.25 -5.40
CA ARG A 173 -8.77 38.29 -4.45
C ARG A 173 -7.26 38.21 -4.23
N GLU A 174 -6.73 37.02 -4.11
CA GLU A 174 -5.31 36.75 -3.86
C GLU A 174 -4.49 36.56 -5.13
N GLN A 175 -5.15 36.54 -6.31
CA GLN A 175 -4.53 36.33 -7.64
C GLN A 175 -3.66 35.09 -7.71
N LYS A 176 -4.06 34.01 -7.00
CA LYS A 176 -3.30 32.76 -6.97
C LYS A 176 -4.19 31.52 -7.09
N HIS A 177 -3.59 30.44 -7.55
CA HIS A 177 -4.22 29.12 -7.52
C HIS A 177 -4.11 28.49 -6.12
N PHE A 178 -5.14 27.75 -5.73
CA PHE A 178 -5.15 26.95 -4.51
C PHE A 178 -5.84 25.62 -4.76
N TRP A 179 -5.55 24.62 -3.92
CA TRP A 179 -6.19 23.33 -3.97
C TRP A 179 -7.35 23.27 -2.97
N HIS A 180 -8.55 23.07 -3.49
CA HIS A 180 -9.75 22.88 -2.68
C HIS A 180 -9.99 21.38 -2.50
N PRO A 181 -9.98 20.84 -1.26
CA PRO A 181 -10.23 19.44 -1.01
C PRO A 181 -11.68 19.09 -1.32
N ILE A 182 -11.90 18.02 -2.09
CA ILE A 182 -13.22 17.46 -2.40
C ILE A 182 -13.48 16.25 -1.50
N PHE A 183 -12.52 15.35 -1.43
CA PHE A 183 -12.57 14.14 -0.63
C PHE A 183 -11.29 13.99 0.19
N SER A 184 -11.45 13.59 1.44
CA SER A 184 -10.32 13.36 2.35
C SER A 184 -9.85 11.91 2.29
N LYS A 185 -8.55 11.70 2.56
CA LYS A 185 -8.00 10.35 2.80
C LYS A 185 -8.78 9.68 3.95
N GLY A 186 -9.12 8.40 3.79
CA GLY A 186 -9.89 7.65 4.78
C GLY A 186 -11.39 7.88 4.74
N GLN A 187 -11.89 8.72 3.82
CA GLN A 187 -13.33 8.89 3.62
C GLN A 187 -13.95 7.65 2.96
N THR A 188 -15.17 7.30 3.38
CA THR A 188 -15.91 6.18 2.81
C THR A 188 -16.32 6.47 1.36
N TRP A 189 -16.14 5.47 0.49
CA TRP A 189 -16.49 5.51 -0.92
C TRP A 189 -17.32 4.27 -1.31
N PRO A 190 -18.34 4.39 -2.17
CA PRO A 190 -18.92 5.63 -2.66
C PRO A 190 -19.60 6.44 -1.56
N THR A 191 -19.72 7.75 -1.77
CA THR A 191 -20.44 8.64 -0.86
C THR A 191 -21.93 8.39 -0.95
N GLU A 192 -22.66 8.55 0.15
CA GLU A 192 -24.11 8.38 0.17
C GLU A 192 -24.82 9.46 -0.66
N ASN A 193 -24.29 10.67 -0.63
CA ASN A 193 -24.78 11.80 -1.41
C ASN A 193 -23.70 12.31 -2.38
N PRO A 194 -24.10 12.80 -3.59
CA PRO A 194 -23.16 13.41 -4.51
C PRO A 194 -22.59 14.72 -3.92
N TYR A 195 -21.30 14.91 -4.06
CA TYR A 195 -20.66 16.18 -3.72
C TYR A 195 -21.00 17.23 -4.79
N LYS A 196 -21.56 18.36 -4.36
CA LYS A 196 -21.92 19.46 -5.25
C LYS A 196 -21.02 20.66 -4.97
N LEU A 197 -20.28 21.11 -5.96
CA LEU A 197 -19.46 22.31 -5.91
C LEU A 197 -19.93 23.29 -6.97
N ILE A 198 -20.31 24.50 -6.54
CA ILE A 198 -20.70 25.57 -7.44
C ILE A 198 -19.50 26.45 -7.69
N LEU A 199 -19.07 26.52 -8.95
CA LEU A 199 -17.93 27.31 -9.39
C LEU A 199 -18.37 28.48 -10.24
N GLN A 200 -17.71 29.62 -10.11
CA GLN A 200 -17.92 30.79 -10.94
C GLN A 200 -16.81 30.89 -12.00
N ALA A 201 -17.18 31.26 -13.21
CA ALA A 201 -16.23 31.54 -14.27
C ALA A 201 -15.23 32.61 -13.86
N SER A 202 -13.94 32.42 -14.22
CA SER A 202 -12.89 33.38 -13.92
C SER A 202 -12.95 34.62 -14.82
N LYS A 203 -13.49 34.48 -16.02
CA LYS A 203 -13.65 35.55 -17.02
C LYS A 203 -15.10 35.63 -17.52
N ASN A 204 -15.52 36.82 -17.92
CA ASN A 204 -16.82 37.00 -18.58
C ASN A 204 -16.82 36.27 -19.94
N ASN A 205 -17.94 35.63 -20.28
CA ASN A 205 -18.11 34.84 -21.52
C ASN A 205 -17.13 33.68 -21.70
N GLN A 206 -16.63 33.10 -20.62
CA GLN A 206 -15.76 31.93 -20.67
C GLN A 206 -16.51 30.70 -21.21
N LYS A 207 -16.05 30.17 -22.37
CA LYS A 207 -16.68 29.04 -23.06
C LYS A 207 -16.04 27.69 -22.67
N ILE A 208 -14.80 27.69 -22.18
CA ILE A 208 -14.03 26.49 -21.85
C ILE A 208 -13.65 26.56 -20.38
N PHE A 209 -13.89 25.45 -19.66
CA PHE A 209 -13.52 25.28 -18.26
C PHE A 209 -12.49 24.14 -18.20
N GLU A 210 -11.32 24.45 -17.68
CA GLU A 210 -10.31 23.43 -17.37
C GLU A 210 -10.46 23.02 -15.91
N ILE A 211 -10.73 21.73 -15.68
CA ILE A 211 -10.86 21.17 -14.34
C ILE A 211 -9.62 20.32 -14.07
N ILE A 212 -8.76 20.81 -13.18
CA ILE A 212 -7.56 20.07 -12.76
C ILE A 212 -7.83 19.42 -11.42
N ILE A 213 -7.74 18.09 -11.40
CA ILE A 213 -7.91 17.27 -10.21
C ILE A 213 -6.53 16.76 -9.81
N GLY A 214 -6.21 16.84 -8.52
CA GLY A 214 -4.96 16.35 -7.95
C GLY A 214 -5.20 15.43 -6.76
N GLU A 215 -4.29 14.49 -6.55
CA GLU A 215 -4.23 13.66 -5.36
C GLU A 215 -3.46 14.40 -4.26
N THR A 216 -4.04 14.44 -3.06
CA THR A 216 -3.37 14.97 -1.87
C THR A 216 -2.84 13.81 -1.03
N GLN A 217 -1.52 13.79 -0.81
CA GLN A 217 -0.87 12.80 0.06
C GLN A 217 -0.77 13.29 1.51
N LYS A 218 -0.80 14.60 1.74
CA LYS A 218 -0.71 15.17 3.08
C LYS A 218 -2.07 15.08 3.77
N GLU A 219 -2.11 14.45 4.93
CA GLU A 219 -3.15 14.67 5.90
C GLU A 219 -2.97 16.12 6.38
N ARG A 220 -3.98 16.96 6.14
CA ARG A 220 -4.04 18.22 6.86
C ARG A 220 -4.44 17.85 8.29
N ALA A 221 -3.49 17.89 9.21
CA ALA A 221 -3.81 17.84 10.61
C ALA A 221 -4.49 19.19 10.96
N TYR A 222 -5.75 19.12 11.36
CA TYR A 222 -6.45 20.26 11.90
C TYR A 222 -6.56 20.05 13.40
N ASP A 223 -6.08 21.04 14.16
CA ASP A 223 -6.38 21.12 15.58
C ASP A 223 -7.66 21.94 15.79
N VAL A 224 -8.47 21.50 16.72
CA VAL A 224 -9.62 22.28 17.17
C VAL A 224 -9.12 23.30 18.19
N ILE A 225 -9.06 24.56 17.80
CA ILE A 225 -8.80 25.68 18.71
C ILE A 225 -10.12 26.34 19.09
N PHE A 226 -10.21 26.88 20.29
CA PHE A 226 -11.37 27.61 20.72
C PHE A 226 -11.07 29.14 20.65
N GLU A 227 -11.72 29.83 19.73
CA GLU A 227 -11.72 31.28 19.68
C GLU A 227 -13.06 31.82 20.18
N ASN A 228 -13.03 32.67 21.21
CA ASN A 228 -14.23 33.21 21.85
C ASN A 228 -15.25 32.17 22.30
N GLY A 229 -14.78 31.03 22.78
CA GLY A 229 -15.63 29.90 23.22
C GLY A 229 -16.27 29.07 22.13
N LEU A 230 -15.98 29.35 20.85
CA LEU A 230 -16.45 28.59 19.71
C LEU A 230 -15.31 27.72 19.14
N PRO A 231 -15.55 26.42 18.80
CA PRO A 231 -14.56 25.57 18.17
C PRO A 231 -14.25 26.04 16.75
N LYS A 232 -12.97 26.20 16.43
CA LYS A 232 -12.45 26.58 15.12
C LYS A 232 -11.35 25.59 14.71
N LEU A 233 -11.37 25.17 13.46
CA LEU A 233 -10.31 24.33 12.90
C LEU A 233 -9.11 25.20 12.52
N SER A 234 -7.96 24.91 13.11
CA SER A 234 -6.68 25.51 12.76
C SER A 234 -5.80 24.51 12.02
N GLU A 235 -5.19 24.95 10.93
CA GLU A 235 -4.20 24.14 10.22
C GLU A 235 -2.92 24.03 11.05
N VAL A 236 -2.50 22.83 11.41
CA VAL A 236 -1.18 22.59 12.02
C VAL A 236 -0.13 22.80 10.94
N GLN A 237 0.66 23.86 11.07
CA GLN A 237 1.87 24.04 10.25
C GLN A 237 2.95 23.09 10.79
N ASN A 238 3.32 22.08 9.99
CA ASN A 238 4.52 21.26 10.21
C ASN A 238 5.69 21.82 9.41
#